data_a88ac3f861db1b08e7b0363ac2f45782
#
_entry.id   a88ac3f861db1b08e7b0363ac2f45782
#
_cell.length_a   1.000
_cell.length_b   1.000
_cell.length_c   1.000
_cell.angle_alpha   90.00
_cell.angle_beta   90.00
_cell.angle_gamma   90.00
#
_symmetry.space_group_name_H-M   'P 1'
#
loop_
_entity.id
_entity.type
_entity.pdbx_description
1 polymer ?
#
loop_
_entity_poly.entity_id
_entity_poly.type
_entity_poly.pdbx_seq_one_letter_code
_entity_poly.pdbx_strand_id
1 'polypeptide(L)'
;MSVAKILWVDDEIESLTSQIMFLENKGYEVAVKTNGFDAVEYVKDNIVDVVLLDETMPGITGLQTLQQIKELNNTMPVVLITKNEAENLMDEAIGSQISDYLIKPVNPNQVWLSLKKLIDNKRLVAEKTTTAYQQEFRNLFIALNNNPNYNEWMELYKKLVYWELEMKKSDSPELQEVFQTQKQEANTEFFKFISKNYASWVAPKSVDGPIMSNSLLKYKVLPHLEKGTPLFFVLIDNLRFDQWKAIQHIFAESFRILDED
;
A
#
# COMPACT_ATOMS: atom_id res chain seq x y z
N MET A 1 -19.32 -15.11 -4.54
CA MET A 1 -18.70 -13.78 -4.44
C MET A 1 -19.18 -13.19 -3.12
N SER A 2 -18.29 -12.65 -2.28
CA SER A 2 -18.71 -11.94 -1.07
C SER A 2 -19.47 -10.68 -1.50
N VAL A 3 -20.58 -10.42 -0.84
CA VAL A 3 -21.41 -9.24 -1.04
C VAL A 3 -20.63 -8.05 -0.46
N ALA A 4 -20.40 -6.99 -1.24
CA ALA A 4 -19.70 -5.81 -0.72
C ALA A 4 -20.58 -5.07 0.27
N LYS A 5 -19.98 -4.66 1.40
CA LYS A 5 -20.63 -4.02 2.54
C LYS A 5 -20.38 -2.53 2.55
N ILE A 6 -21.46 -1.76 2.47
CA ILE A 6 -21.44 -0.31 2.47
C ILE A 6 -21.96 0.20 3.82
N LEU A 7 -21.26 1.14 4.42
CA LEU A 7 -21.81 1.92 5.54
C LEU A 7 -22.27 3.27 5.01
N TRP A 8 -23.57 3.59 5.13
CA TRP A 8 -24.12 4.90 4.80
C TRP A 8 -24.44 5.67 6.07
N VAL A 9 -23.84 6.84 6.23
CA VAL A 9 -23.96 7.69 7.40
C VAL A 9 -24.58 9.02 6.98
N ASP A 10 -25.80 9.29 7.46
CA ASP A 10 -26.55 10.50 7.12
C ASP A 10 -27.65 10.69 8.19
N ASP A 11 -27.79 11.86 8.78
CA ASP A 11 -28.80 12.12 9.81
C ASP A 11 -30.24 12.13 9.27
N GLU A 12 -30.38 12.36 7.95
CA GLU A 12 -31.65 12.28 7.23
C GLU A 12 -31.82 10.93 6.48
N ILE A 13 -31.27 9.84 6.99
CA ILE A 13 -31.16 8.53 6.31
C ILE A 13 -32.53 7.98 5.84
N GLU A 14 -33.61 8.30 6.52
CA GLU A 14 -34.97 7.89 6.14
C GLU A 14 -35.36 8.45 4.76
N SER A 15 -34.85 9.63 4.40
CA SER A 15 -35.09 10.27 3.11
C SER A 15 -34.36 9.55 1.96
N LEU A 16 -33.38 8.72 2.27
CA LEU A 16 -32.52 8.00 1.33
C LEU A 16 -32.94 6.54 1.10
N THR A 17 -34.10 6.13 1.61
CA THR A 17 -34.61 4.75 1.50
C THR A 17 -34.62 4.23 0.06
N SER A 18 -34.99 5.06 -0.92
CA SER A 18 -35.01 4.67 -2.33
C SER A 18 -33.62 4.42 -2.92
N GLN A 19 -32.64 5.18 -2.50
CA GLN A 19 -31.23 5.04 -2.87
C GLN A 19 -30.64 3.77 -2.26
N ILE A 20 -30.95 3.50 -0.99
CA ILE A 20 -30.51 2.30 -0.28
C ILE A 20 -31.10 1.06 -0.97
N MET A 21 -32.40 1.01 -1.19
CA MET A 21 -33.05 -0.10 -1.91
C MET A 21 -32.48 -0.31 -3.32
N PHE A 22 -32.13 0.77 -4.00
CA PHE A 22 -31.47 0.67 -5.32
C PHE A 22 -30.11 -0.02 -5.21
N LEU A 23 -29.28 0.32 -4.22
CA LEU A 23 -27.98 -0.31 -3.99
C LEU A 23 -28.11 -1.78 -3.57
N GLU A 24 -29.06 -2.10 -2.69
CA GLU A 24 -29.37 -3.48 -2.30
C GLU A 24 -29.81 -4.34 -3.51
N ASN A 25 -30.63 -3.78 -4.41
CA ASN A 25 -30.99 -4.43 -5.67
C ASN A 25 -29.80 -4.61 -6.63
N LYS A 26 -28.72 -3.84 -6.46
CA LYS A 26 -27.44 -4.03 -7.18
C LYS A 26 -26.52 -5.06 -6.52
N GLY A 27 -26.94 -5.64 -5.39
CA GLY A 27 -26.20 -6.70 -4.71
C GLY A 27 -25.25 -6.21 -3.63
N TYR A 28 -25.41 -4.99 -3.12
CA TYR A 28 -24.67 -4.48 -1.97
C TYR A 28 -25.42 -4.77 -0.66
N GLU A 29 -24.69 -4.96 0.42
CA GLU A 29 -25.22 -4.95 1.76
C GLU A 29 -25.03 -3.53 2.33
N VAL A 30 -26.13 -2.85 2.72
CA VAL A 30 -26.06 -1.47 3.17
C VAL A 30 -26.40 -1.38 4.66
N ALA A 31 -25.41 -1.07 5.49
CA ALA A 31 -25.61 -0.69 6.89
C ALA A 31 -25.81 0.83 6.97
N VAL A 32 -26.64 1.27 7.90
CA VAL A 32 -26.97 2.69 8.05
C VAL A 32 -26.65 3.18 9.47
N LYS A 33 -26.15 4.42 9.58
CA LYS A 33 -25.94 5.14 10.82
C LYS A 33 -26.40 6.60 10.65
N THR A 34 -26.85 7.22 11.75
CA THR A 34 -27.41 8.57 11.71
C THR A 34 -26.46 9.64 12.25
N ASN A 35 -25.28 9.25 12.70
CA ASN A 35 -24.27 10.17 13.23
C ASN A 35 -22.85 9.59 13.11
N GLY A 36 -21.85 10.47 13.23
CA GLY A 36 -20.45 10.10 13.05
C GLY A 36 -19.89 9.21 14.17
N PHE A 37 -20.33 9.36 15.43
CA PHE A 37 -19.83 8.52 16.53
C PHE A 37 -20.20 7.05 16.32
N ASP A 38 -21.47 6.78 16.01
CA ASP A 38 -21.95 5.42 15.75
C ASP A 38 -21.28 4.83 14.48
N ALA A 39 -20.93 5.67 13.51
CA ALA A 39 -20.21 5.24 12.32
C ALA A 39 -18.79 4.77 12.65
N VAL A 40 -18.04 5.53 13.46
CA VAL A 40 -16.68 5.17 13.90
C VAL A 40 -16.71 3.88 14.73
N GLU A 41 -17.66 3.74 15.66
CA GLU A 41 -17.83 2.52 16.44
C GLU A 41 -18.16 1.31 15.54
N TYR A 42 -19.05 1.49 14.57
CA TYR A 42 -19.42 0.44 13.63
C TYR A 42 -18.22 -0.06 12.80
N VAL A 43 -17.38 0.85 12.32
CA VAL A 43 -16.18 0.50 11.52
C VAL A 43 -15.14 -0.25 12.36
N LYS A 44 -15.08 -0.05 13.69
CA LYS A 44 -14.19 -0.83 14.55
C LYS A 44 -14.57 -2.30 14.63
N ASP A 45 -15.88 -2.57 14.67
CA ASP A 45 -16.42 -3.89 15.01
C ASP A 45 -16.86 -4.68 13.77
N ASN A 46 -16.93 -4.05 12.59
CA ASN A 46 -17.48 -4.65 11.38
C ASN A 46 -16.54 -4.48 10.18
N ILE A 47 -16.60 -5.43 9.27
CA ILE A 47 -15.94 -5.32 7.96
C ILE A 47 -16.81 -4.41 7.07
N VAL A 48 -16.24 -3.33 6.59
CA VAL A 48 -16.85 -2.36 5.67
C VAL A 48 -15.94 -2.18 4.46
N ASP A 49 -16.49 -2.20 3.25
CA ASP A 49 -15.72 -2.01 2.02
C ASP A 49 -15.64 -0.54 1.60
N VAL A 50 -16.71 0.23 1.80
CA VAL A 50 -16.80 1.68 1.50
C VAL A 50 -17.72 2.36 2.50
N VAL A 51 -17.37 3.59 2.91
CA VAL A 51 -18.22 4.46 3.72
C VAL A 51 -18.76 5.60 2.85
N LEU A 52 -20.07 5.78 2.83
CA LEU A 52 -20.77 6.97 2.31
C LEU A 52 -21.07 7.87 3.51
N LEU A 53 -20.57 9.08 3.51
CA LEU A 53 -20.54 9.93 4.71
C LEU A 53 -21.09 11.32 4.41
N ASP A 54 -22.20 11.68 5.04
CA ASP A 54 -22.70 13.06 4.98
C ASP A 54 -21.77 14.01 5.74
N GLU A 55 -21.57 15.20 5.18
CA GLU A 55 -20.75 16.23 5.81
C GLU A 55 -21.46 16.90 6.99
N THR A 56 -22.77 17.16 6.86
CA THR A 56 -23.52 17.96 7.82
C THR A 56 -24.33 17.06 8.72
N MET A 57 -23.78 16.69 9.87
CA MET A 57 -24.46 15.84 10.85
C MET A 57 -24.37 16.42 12.24
N PRO A 58 -25.35 16.10 13.14
CA PRO A 58 -25.28 16.48 14.54
C PRO A 58 -24.09 15.81 15.25
N GLY A 59 -23.41 16.54 16.13
CA GLY A 59 -22.30 16.05 16.93
C GLY A 59 -20.95 16.30 16.27
N ILE A 60 -20.40 15.32 15.59
CA ILE A 60 -19.16 15.48 14.80
C ILE A 60 -19.49 15.57 13.30
N THR A 61 -18.76 16.43 12.59
CA THR A 61 -18.93 16.61 11.14
C THR A 61 -18.46 15.40 10.36
N GLY A 62 -18.83 15.34 9.06
CA GLY A 62 -18.32 14.32 8.16
C GLY A 62 -16.81 14.32 8.08
N LEU A 63 -16.15 15.48 7.99
CA LEU A 63 -14.68 15.57 7.97
C LEU A 63 -14.03 15.06 9.26
N GLN A 64 -14.61 15.39 10.41
CA GLN A 64 -14.12 14.87 11.69
C GLN A 64 -14.31 13.36 11.81
N THR A 65 -15.44 12.84 11.31
CA THR A 65 -15.71 11.39 11.24
C THR A 65 -14.75 10.70 10.29
N LEU A 66 -14.48 11.27 9.11
CA LEU A 66 -13.51 10.78 8.14
C LEU A 66 -12.13 10.63 8.76
N GLN A 67 -11.66 11.66 9.48
CA GLN A 67 -10.36 11.65 10.14
C GLN A 67 -10.26 10.47 11.14
N GLN A 68 -11.25 10.26 11.97
CA GLN A 68 -11.27 9.16 12.94
C GLN A 68 -11.33 7.78 12.23
N ILE A 69 -12.08 7.65 11.15
CA ILE A 69 -12.11 6.41 10.35
C ILE A 69 -10.73 6.15 9.71
N LYS A 70 -10.06 7.19 9.21
CA LYS A 70 -8.71 7.05 8.61
C LYS A 70 -7.63 6.71 9.64
N GLU A 71 -7.77 7.16 10.88
CA GLU A 71 -6.90 6.75 11.99
C GLU A 71 -7.04 5.26 12.32
N LEU A 72 -8.26 4.71 12.19
CA LEU A 72 -8.51 3.27 12.39
C LEU A 72 -8.06 2.44 11.20
N ASN A 73 -8.35 2.91 9.99
CA ASN A 73 -7.99 2.23 8.74
C ASN A 73 -7.71 3.27 7.66
N ASN A 74 -6.44 3.60 7.45
CA ASN A 74 -6.01 4.60 6.48
C ASN A 74 -6.39 4.25 5.02
N THR A 75 -6.58 2.96 4.72
CA THR A 75 -6.95 2.49 3.37
C THR A 75 -8.45 2.40 3.14
N MET A 76 -9.29 2.66 4.17
CA MET A 76 -10.75 2.63 4.06
C MET A 76 -11.23 3.66 3.03
N PRO A 77 -11.92 3.24 1.95
CA PRO A 77 -12.51 4.18 1.02
C PRO A 77 -13.67 4.93 1.67
N VAL A 78 -13.62 6.26 1.61
CA VAL A 78 -14.68 7.13 2.11
C VAL A 78 -15.11 8.08 1.01
N VAL A 79 -16.41 8.11 0.73
CA VAL A 79 -17.08 9.04 -0.20
C VAL A 79 -17.81 10.09 0.62
N LEU A 80 -17.39 11.33 0.51
CA LEU A 80 -18.05 12.43 1.21
C LEU A 80 -19.28 12.88 0.40
N ILE A 81 -20.40 13.08 1.09
CA ILE A 81 -21.65 13.59 0.50
C ILE A 81 -21.94 14.95 1.12
N THR A 82 -22.13 15.99 0.31
CA THR A 82 -22.27 17.36 0.81
C THR A 82 -23.32 18.15 0.04
N LYS A 83 -23.95 19.11 0.70
CA LYS A 83 -24.83 20.12 0.08
C LYS A 83 -24.05 21.33 -0.47
N ASN A 84 -22.76 21.45 -0.13
CA ASN A 84 -21.96 22.63 -0.37
C ASN A 84 -20.81 22.34 -1.35
N GLU A 85 -20.71 23.16 -2.42
CA GLU A 85 -19.61 23.15 -3.39
C GLU A 85 -18.44 24.08 -2.97
N ALA A 86 -18.36 24.45 -1.69
CA ALA A 86 -17.34 25.37 -1.23
C ALA A 86 -15.92 24.77 -1.45
N GLU A 87 -15.11 25.51 -2.19
CA GLU A 87 -13.74 25.15 -2.56
C GLU A 87 -12.88 24.79 -1.34
N ASN A 88 -13.04 25.51 -0.24
CA ASN A 88 -12.30 25.26 1.01
C ASN A 88 -12.64 23.90 1.64
N LEU A 89 -13.88 23.45 1.56
CA LEU A 89 -14.31 22.16 2.09
C LEU A 89 -13.75 21.01 1.25
N MET A 90 -13.67 21.20 -0.07
CA MET A 90 -13.06 20.24 -0.99
C MET A 90 -11.54 20.11 -0.75
N ASP A 91 -10.84 21.21 -0.57
CA ASP A 91 -9.40 21.20 -0.30
C ASP A 91 -9.10 20.48 1.03
N GLU A 92 -9.89 20.73 2.07
CA GLU A 92 -9.77 20.05 3.36
C GLU A 92 -10.09 18.54 3.24
N ALA A 93 -11.13 18.19 2.49
CA ALA A 93 -11.52 16.81 2.24
C ALA A 93 -10.45 16.05 1.44
N ILE A 94 -9.86 16.67 0.42
CA ILE A 94 -8.74 16.10 -0.36
C ILE A 94 -7.52 15.92 0.55
N GLY A 95 -7.19 16.92 1.37
CA GLY A 95 -6.12 16.81 2.38
C GLY A 95 -6.35 15.70 3.40
N SER A 96 -7.60 15.38 3.70
CA SER A 96 -8.01 14.29 4.59
C SER A 96 -8.16 12.92 3.88
N GLN A 97 -7.70 12.78 2.64
CA GLN A 97 -7.65 11.53 1.86
C GLN A 97 -9.02 10.91 1.56
N ILE A 98 -10.01 11.70 1.16
CA ILE A 98 -11.25 11.16 0.63
C ILE A 98 -10.99 10.36 -0.65
N SER A 99 -11.84 9.36 -0.92
CA SER A 99 -11.75 8.55 -2.14
C SER A 99 -12.59 9.09 -3.29
N ASP A 100 -13.68 9.77 -2.96
CA ASP A 100 -14.58 10.47 -3.90
C ASP A 100 -15.48 11.44 -3.13
N TYR A 101 -16.19 12.34 -3.85
CA TYR A 101 -17.22 13.19 -3.25
C TYR A 101 -18.46 13.27 -4.15
N LEU A 102 -19.62 13.46 -3.53
CA LEU A 102 -20.91 13.60 -4.21
C LEU A 102 -21.66 14.82 -3.67
N ILE A 103 -22.39 15.49 -4.54
CA ILE A 103 -23.17 16.69 -4.19
C ILE A 103 -24.64 16.31 -4.08
N LYS A 104 -25.28 16.72 -2.97
CA LYS A 104 -26.73 16.54 -2.79
C LYS A 104 -27.52 17.50 -3.71
N PRO A 105 -28.62 17.06 -4.32
CA PRO A 105 -29.30 15.76 -4.16
C PRO A 105 -28.57 14.62 -4.89
N VAL A 106 -28.26 13.53 -4.17
CA VAL A 106 -27.52 12.40 -4.76
C VAL A 106 -28.43 11.55 -5.64
N ASN A 107 -28.00 11.36 -6.89
CA ASN A 107 -28.63 10.42 -7.80
C ASN A 107 -28.17 8.99 -7.48
N PRO A 108 -29.07 7.99 -7.35
CA PRO A 108 -28.70 6.61 -7.06
C PRO A 108 -27.64 6.03 -8.03
N ASN A 109 -27.68 6.41 -9.31
CA ASN A 109 -26.70 5.97 -10.29
C ASN A 109 -25.31 6.59 -10.06
N GLN A 110 -25.22 7.83 -9.59
CA GLN A 110 -23.94 8.45 -9.25
C GLN A 110 -23.29 7.75 -8.07
N VAL A 111 -24.08 7.48 -7.01
CA VAL A 111 -23.60 6.69 -5.84
C VAL A 111 -23.11 5.33 -6.31
N TRP A 112 -23.90 4.62 -7.12
CA TRP A 112 -23.52 3.30 -7.64
C TRP A 112 -22.24 3.33 -8.47
N LEU A 113 -22.06 4.33 -9.35
CA LEU A 113 -20.85 4.47 -10.17
C LEU A 113 -19.62 4.74 -9.32
N SER A 114 -19.72 5.59 -8.30
CA SER A 114 -18.63 5.84 -7.35
C SER A 114 -18.26 4.56 -6.59
N LEU A 115 -19.24 3.86 -6.03
CA LEU A 115 -19.03 2.57 -5.34
C LEU A 115 -18.40 1.54 -6.26
N LYS A 116 -18.93 1.40 -7.49
CA LYS A 116 -18.38 0.44 -8.47
C LYS A 116 -16.93 0.74 -8.80
N LYS A 117 -16.58 2.00 -9.03
CA LYS A 117 -15.20 2.43 -9.27
C LYS A 117 -14.26 2.05 -8.12
N LEU A 118 -14.68 2.32 -6.88
CA LEU A 118 -13.85 2.06 -5.70
C LEU A 118 -13.69 0.56 -5.41
N ILE A 119 -14.78 -0.21 -5.50
CA ILE A 119 -14.81 -1.65 -5.21
C ILE A 119 -14.17 -2.45 -6.35
N ASP A 120 -14.51 -2.16 -7.60
CA ASP A 120 -13.96 -2.87 -8.76
C ASP A 120 -12.47 -2.58 -8.94
N ASN A 121 -12.00 -1.35 -8.68
CA ASN A 121 -10.57 -1.05 -8.71
C ASN A 121 -9.81 -1.89 -7.69
N LYS A 122 -10.30 -1.98 -6.46
CA LYS A 122 -9.68 -2.80 -5.41
C LYS A 122 -9.61 -4.28 -5.83
N ARG A 123 -10.71 -4.82 -6.35
CA ARG A 123 -10.79 -6.19 -6.85
C ARG A 123 -9.88 -6.43 -8.05
N LEU A 124 -9.90 -5.55 -9.05
CA LEU A 124 -9.07 -5.67 -10.25
C LEU A 124 -7.57 -5.58 -9.94
N VAL A 125 -7.18 -4.73 -8.98
CA VAL A 125 -5.79 -4.67 -8.50
C VAL A 125 -5.41 -5.98 -7.82
N ALA A 126 -6.26 -6.52 -6.94
CA ALA A 126 -6.00 -7.79 -6.27
C ALA A 126 -5.91 -8.97 -7.26
N GLU A 127 -6.82 -9.08 -8.21
CA GLU A 127 -6.81 -10.12 -9.26
C GLU A 127 -5.54 -10.01 -10.14
N LYS A 128 -5.17 -8.80 -10.55
CA LYS A 128 -3.96 -8.54 -11.34
C LYS A 128 -2.70 -8.90 -10.56
N THR A 129 -2.63 -8.51 -9.29
CA THR A 129 -1.51 -8.84 -8.40
C THR A 129 -1.40 -10.34 -8.22
N THR A 130 -2.52 -11.04 -8.00
CA THR A 130 -2.57 -12.49 -7.86
C THR A 130 -2.01 -13.19 -9.10
N THR A 131 -2.50 -12.82 -10.29
CA THR A 131 -2.08 -13.45 -11.55
C THR A 131 -0.59 -13.18 -11.84
N ALA A 132 -0.15 -11.94 -11.65
CA ALA A 132 1.23 -11.55 -11.85
C ALA A 132 2.18 -12.26 -10.87
N TYR A 133 1.78 -12.39 -9.59
CA TYR A 133 2.58 -13.11 -8.62
C TYR A 133 2.64 -14.61 -8.87
N GLN A 134 1.55 -15.25 -9.28
CA GLN A 134 1.55 -16.67 -9.63
C GLN A 134 2.58 -17.00 -10.72
N GLN A 135 2.73 -16.12 -11.70
CA GLN A 135 3.76 -16.26 -12.74
C GLN A 135 5.17 -16.04 -12.17
N GLU A 136 5.37 -14.98 -11.38
CA GLU A 136 6.67 -14.66 -10.80
C GLU A 136 7.08 -15.66 -9.70
N PHE A 137 6.15 -16.24 -8.97
CA PHE A 137 6.41 -17.30 -7.98
C PHE A 137 7.25 -18.43 -8.58
N ARG A 138 6.88 -18.88 -9.79
CA ARG A 138 7.62 -19.94 -10.50
C ARG A 138 9.03 -19.48 -10.87
N ASN A 139 9.17 -18.25 -11.34
CA ASN A 139 10.46 -17.67 -11.71
C ASN A 139 11.38 -17.55 -10.51
N LEU A 140 10.86 -17.07 -9.38
CA LEU A 140 11.60 -16.96 -8.12
C LEU A 140 12.03 -18.34 -7.61
N PHE A 141 11.13 -19.34 -7.64
CA PHE A 141 11.45 -20.70 -7.25
C PHE A 141 12.58 -21.31 -8.08
N ILE A 142 12.53 -21.15 -9.41
CA ILE A 142 13.58 -21.62 -10.32
C ILE A 142 14.90 -20.90 -10.02
N ALA A 143 14.88 -19.59 -9.84
CA ALA A 143 16.08 -18.79 -9.58
C ALA A 143 16.73 -19.18 -8.24
N LEU A 144 15.94 -19.43 -7.19
CA LEU A 144 16.43 -19.88 -5.89
C LEU A 144 17.16 -21.23 -5.97
N ASN A 145 16.68 -22.14 -6.82
CA ASN A 145 17.23 -23.49 -6.97
C ASN A 145 18.42 -23.57 -7.95
N ASN A 146 18.74 -22.51 -8.68
CA ASN A 146 19.83 -22.46 -9.65
C ASN A 146 21.22 -22.08 -9.06
N ASN A 147 21.43 -22.17 -7.75
CA ASN A 147 22.66 -21.76 -7.07
C ASN A 147 23.09 -20.32 -7.44
N PRO A 148 22.27 -19.32 -7.16
CA PRO A 148 22.52 -17.96 -7.59
C PRO A 148 23.83 -17.40 -7.00
N ASN A 149 24.56 -16.64 -7.81
CA ASN A 149 25.71 -15.85 -7.36
C ASN A 149 25.24 -14.60 -6.57
N TYR A 150 26.19 -13.81 -6.02
CA TYR A 150 25.81 -12.67 -5.16
C TYR A 150 25.01 -11.58 -5.89
N ASN A 151 25.25 -11.32 -7.19
CA ASN A 151 24.47 -10.35 -7.97
C ASN A 151 23.04 -10.87 -8.21
N GLU A 152 22.90 -12.15 -8.52
CA GLU A 152 21.59 -12.80 -8.68
C GLU A 152 20.81 -12.80 -7.35
N TRP A 153 21.51 -12.98 -6.20
CA TRP A 153 20.89 -12.84 -4.89
C TRP A 153 20.39 -11.42 -4.61
N MET A 154 21.14 -10.38 -5.01
CA MET A 154 20.67 -8.99 -4.88
C MET A 154 19.39 -8.76 -5.70
N GLU A 155 19.35 -9.24 -6.94
CA GLU A 155 18.14 -9.12 -7.78
C GLU A 155 16.95 -9.93 -7.25
N LEU A 156 17.19 -11.14 -6.71
CA LEU A 156 16.17 -11.93 -6.02
C LEU A 156 15.61 -11.19 -4.81
N TYR A 157 16.47 -10.59 -4.00
CA TYR A 157 16.05 -9.82 -2.83
C TYR A 157 15.23 -8.59 -3.23
N LYS A 158 15.65 -7.83 -4.25
CA LYS A 158 14.88 -6.71 -4.80
C LYS A 158 13.46 -7.14 -5.23
N LYS A 159 13.35 -8.28 -5.90
CA LYS A 159 12.06 -8.86 -6.31
C LYS A 159 11.21 -9.29 -5.10
N LEU A 160 11.79 -9.94 -4.12
CA LEU A 160 11.07 -10.31 -2.90
C LEU A 160 10.55 -9.07 -2.15
N VAL A 161 11.36 -8.00 -2.05
CA VAL A 161 10.91 -6.73 -1.46
C VAL A 161 9.78 -6.09 -2.27
N TYR A 162 9.89 -6.07 -3.59
CA TYR A 162 8.81 -5.57 -4.45
C TYR A 162 7.50 -6.31 -4.19
N TRP A 163 7.53 -7.63 -4.20
CA TRP A 163 6.32 -8.44 -3.95
C TRP A 163 5.80 -8.30 -2.52
N GLU A 164 6.67 -8.15 -1.53
CA GLU A 164 6.24 -7.89 -0.16
C GLU A 164 5.43 -6.59 -0.04
N LEU A 165 5.87 -5.52 -0.74
CA LEU A 165 5.17 -4.25 -0.78
C LEU A 165 3.85 -4.34 -1.57
N GLU A 166 3.83 -5.07 -2.69
CA GLU A 166 2.60 -5.28 -3.47
C GLU A 166 1.58 -6.15 -2.71
N MET A 167 2.03 -7.18 -1.99
CA MET A 167 1.17 -8.01 -1.15
C MET A 167 0.54 -7.23 0.01
N LYS A 168 1.25 -6.26 0.58
CA LYS A 168 0.69 -5.37 1.62
C LYS A 168 -0.44 -4.47 1.11
N LYS A 169 -0.48 -4.18 -0.20
CA LYS A 169 -1.57 -3.44 -0.84
C LYS A 169 -2.76 -4.33 -1.20
N SER A 170 -2.55 -5.63 -1.23
CA SER A 170 -3.53 -6.64 -1.58
C SER A 170 -4.18 -7.21 -0.32
N ASP A 171 -5.51 -7.22 -0.24
CA ASP A 171 -6.29 -7.80 0.87
C ASP A 171 -6.48 -9.32 0.69
N SER A 172 -5.44 -10.06 0.29
CA SER A 172 -5.49 -11.52 0.12
C SER A 172 -4.60 -12.24 1.13
N PRO A 173 -5.15 -12.70 2.27
CA PRO A 173 -4.39 -13.41 3.30
C PRO A 173 -3.72 -14.69 2.77
N GLU A 174 -4.39 -15.43 1.87
CA GLU A 174 -3.89 -16.67 1.31
C GLU A 174 -2.62 -16.44 0.47
N LEU A 175 -2.60 -15.36 -0.31
CA LEU A 175 -1.43 -14.97 -1.10
C LEU A 175 -0.26 -14.53 -0.21
N GLN A 176 -0.57 -13.82 0.87
CA GLN A 176 0.43 -13.40 1.84
C GLN A 176 1.08 -14.60 2.52
N GLU A 177 0.32 -15.65 2.88
CA GLU A 177 0.85 -16.88 3.48
C GLU A 177 1.78 -17.62 2.50
N VAL A 178 1.36 -17.78 1.24
CA VAL A 178 2.19 -18.38 0.18
C VAL A 178 3.49 -17.61 -0.01
N PHE A 179 3.42 -16.28 -0.05
CA PHE A 179 4.60 -15.42 -0.16
C PHE A 179 5.54 -15.55 1.03
N GLN A 180 5.01 -15.59 2.25
CA GLN A 180 5.82 -15.78 3.46
C GLN A 180 6.57 -17.11 3.46
N THR A 181 5.94 -18.17 2.99
CA THR A 181 6.58 -19.48 2.83
C THR A 181 7.76 -19.39 1.84
N GLN A 182 7.56 -18.77 0.68
CA GLN A 182 8.64 -18.56 -0.30
C GLN A 182 9.78 -17.70 0.25
N LYS A 183 9.46 -16.67 1.02
CA LYS A 183 10.46 -15.81 1.68
C LYS A 183 11.28 -16.56 2.71
N GLN A 184 10.67 -17.47 3.48
CA GLN A 184 11.38 -18.35 4.42
C GLN A 184 12.32 -19.31 3.69
N GLU A 185 11.88 -19.88 2.58
CA GLU A 185 12.72 -20.73 1.73
C GLU A 185 13.92 -19.94 1.19
N ALA A 186 13.68 -18.74 0.65
CA ALA A 186 14.75 -17.85 0.17
C ALA A 186 15.76 -17.52 1.27
N ASN A 187 15.33 -17.22 2.49
CA ASN A 187 16.22 -16.97 3.62
C ASN A 187 17.06 -18.19 3.99
N THR A 188 16.49 -19.39 3.90
CA THR A 188 17.21 -20.64 4.17
C THR A 188 18.30 -20.88 3.14
N GLU A 189 17.99 -20.70 1.86
CA GLU A 189 18.97 -20.88 0.77
C GLU A 189 20.05 -19.78 0.81
N PHE A 190 19.66 -18.54 1.09
CA PHE A 190 20.62 -17.44 1.28
C PHE A 190 21.58 -17.68 2.45
N PHE A 191 21.08 -18.22 3.57
CA PHE A 191 21.94 -18.60 4.68
C PHE A 191 23.00 -19.63 4.27
N LYS A 192 22.62 -20.65 3.50
CA LYS A 192 23.57 -21.64 2.97
C LYS A 192 24.61 -20.98 2.05
N PHE A 193 24.16 -20.09 1.17
CA PHE A 193 25.02 -19.34 0.26
C PHE A 193 26.05 -18.49 1.03
N ILE A 194 25.61 -17.70 2.01
CA ILE A 194 26.49 -16.89 2.85
C ILE A 194 27.46 -17.76 3.64
N SER A 195 26.97 -18.81 4.27
CA SER A 195 27.82 -19.72 5.07
C SER A 195 28.97 -20.34 4.27
N LYS A 196 28.72 -20.59 2.97
CA LYS A 196 29.72 -21.14 2.05
C LYS A 196 30.74 -20.11 1.57
N ASN A 197 30.33 -18.87 1.34
CA ASN A 197 31.14 -17.89 0.58
C ASN A 197 31.74 -16.79 1.47
N TYR A 198 31.15 -16.45 2.61
CA TYR A 198 31.54 -15.30 3.44
C TYR A 198 32.99 -15.28 3.84
N ALA A 199 33.54 -16.41 4.29
CA ALA A 199 34.93 -16.49 4.73
C ALA A 199 35.91 -16.14 3.60
N SER A 200 35.60 -16.50 2.35
CA SER A 200 36.44 -16.16 1.19
C SER A 200 36.37 -14.68 0.84
N TRP A 201 35.20 -14.05 1.00
CA TRP A 201 35.01 -12.64 0.68
C TRP A 201 35.71 -11.67 1.62
N VAL A 202 35.82 -12.03 2.92
CA VAL A 202 36.55 -11.21 3.91
C VAL A 202 38.03 -11.47 3.96
N ALA A 203 38.52 -12.44 3.20
CA ALA A 203 39.97 -12.75 3.15
C ALA A 203 40.77 -11.57 2.56
N PRO A 204 42.01 -11.28 3.06
CA PRO A 204 42.77 -10.06 2.71
C PRO A 204 43.09 -9.87 1.23
N LYS A 205 42.94 -10.88 0.40
CA LYS A 205 43.25 -10.87 -1.05
C LYS A 205 42.06 -11.34 -1.90
N SER A 206 40.84 -11.23 -1.39
CA SER A 206 39.69 -11.61 -2.18
C SER A 206 39.49 -10.66 -3.36
N VAL A 207 39.44 -11.22 -4.57
CA VAL A 207 39.20 -10.48 -5.82
C VAL A 207 37.73 -10.64 -6.28
N ASP A 208 37.12 -11.73 -5.88
CA ASP A 208 35.77 -12.13 -6.30
C ASP A 208 34.81 -12.12 -5.11
N GLY A 209 33.97 -11.09 -5.03
CA GLY A 209 32.93 -10.99 -4.01
C GLY A 209 32.21 -9.64 -4.04
N PRO A 210 31.12 -9.51 -3.27
CA PRO A 210 30.42 -8.24 -3.14
C PRO A 210 31.30 -7.18 -2.46
N ILE A 211 30.99 -5.91 -2.72
CA ILE A 211 31.62 -4.80 -1.99
C ILE A 211 31.16 -4.88 -0.54
N MET A 212 32.13 -5.13 0.37
CA MET A 212 31.86 -5.25 1.80
C MET A 212 32.00 -3.88 2.48
N SER A 213 31.47 -3.73 3.71
CA SER A 213 31.50 -2.47 4.47
C SER A 213 32.92 -1.90 4.65
N ASN A 214 33.94 -2.74 4.79
CA ASN A 214 35.35 -2.36 4.91
C ASN A 214 35.94 -1.78 3.61
N SER A 215 35.35 -2.03 2.47
CA SER A 215 35.82 -1.60 1.16
C SER A 215 34.87 -0.59 0.46
N LEU A 216 33.69 -0.37 1.03
CA LEU A 216 32.63 0.48 0.46
C LEU A 216 33.14 1.89 0.12
N LEU A 217 33.81 2.56 1.05
CA LEU A 217 34.32 3.92 0.83
C LEU A 217 35.29 3.96 -0.34
N LYS A 218 36.18 2.95 -0.45
CA LYS A 218 37.17 2.87 -1.53
C LYS A 218 36.52 2.75 -2.91
N TYR A 219 35.49 1.93 -3.04
CA TYR A 219 34.91 1.61 -4.35
C TYR A 219 33.72 2.46 -4.72
N LYS A 220 32.95 2.93 -3.75
CA LYS A 220 31.71 3.68 -4.02
C LYS A 220 31.79 5.18 -3.70
N VAL A 221 32.70 5.63 -2.82
CA VAL A 221 32.75 7.04 -2.39
C VAL A 221 33.97 7.78 -2.98
N LEU A 222 35.17 7.26 -2.79
CA LEU A 222 36.40 7.93 -3.22
C LEU A 222 36.44 8.28 -4.73
N PRO A 223 35.92 7.43 -5.67
CA PRO A 223 35.93 7.78 -7.08
C PRO A 223 35.11 9.01 -7.44
N HIS A 224 34.13 9.38 -6.62
CA HIS A 224 33.36 10.62 -6.80
C HIS A 224 34.11 11.86 -6.33
N LEU A 225 34.94 11.73 -5.27
CA LEU A 225 35.77 12.83 -4.76
C LEU A 225 36.86 13.20 -5.74
N GLU A 226 37.45 12.26 -6.46
CA GLU A 226 38.49 12.51 -7.47
C GLU A 226 38.02 13.38 -8.63
N LYS A 227 36.71 13.44 -8.87
CA LYS A 227 36.09 14.31 -9.90
C LYS A 227 35.92 15.76 -9.47
N GLY A 228 36.29 16.12 -8.23
CA GLY A 228 36.16 17.47 -7.69
C GLY A 228 34.72 17.93 -7.44
N THR A 229 33.76 17.04 -7.47
CA THR A 229 32.35 17.34 -7.21
C THR A 229 32.07 17.27 -5.71
N PRO A 230 31.36 18.24 -5.11
CA PRO A 230 30.95 18.16 -3.71
C PRO A 230 30.12 16.88 -3.46
N LEU A 231 30.46 16.15 -2.41
CA LEU A 231 29.80 14.90 -2.04
C LEU A 231 29.31 14.98 -0.60
N PHE A 232 28.04 14.63 -0.40
CA PHE A 232 27.47 14.35 0.93
C PHE A 232 27.30 12.86 1.07
N PHE A 233 28.04 12.26 2.01
CA PHE A 233 27.89 10.84 2.35
C PHE A 233 27.00 10.73 3.58
N VAL A 234 25.82 10.15 3.41
CA VAL A 234 24.83 9.93 4.48
C VAL A 234 24.77 8.45 4.79
N LEU A 235 25.15 8.09 6.02
CA LEU A 235 25.03 6.73 6.53
C LEU A 235 23.80 6.64 7.43
N ILE A 236 22.86 5.78 7.07
CA ILE A 236 21.68 5.50 7.88
C ILE A 236 21.80 4.07 8.40
N ASP A 237 22.02 3.93 9.71
CA ASP A 237 22.15 2.62 10.35
C ASP A 237 20.81 1.88 10.37
N ASN A 238 20.84 0.57 10.16
CA ASN A 238 19.69 -0.33 10.15
C ASN A 238 18.57 0.00 9.13
N LEU A 239 18.82 0.90 8.16
CA LEU A 239 17.86 1.11 7.08
C LEU A 239 17.85 -0.10 6.14
N ARG A 240 16.70 -0.80 6.07
CA ARG A 240 16.50 -1.91 5.14
C ARG A 240 15.99 -1.42 3.79
N PHE A 241 16.22 -2.21 2.75
CA PHE A 241 15.80 -1.87 1.39
C PHE A 241 14.28 -1.74 1.25
N ASP A 242 13.48 -2.54 1.97
CA ASP A 242 12.01 -2.39 2.00
C ASP A 242 11.56 -1.06 2.62
N GLN A 243 12.25 -0.60 3.67
CA GLN A 243 11.99 0.72 4.27
C GLN A 243 12.40 1.85 3.32
N TRP A 244 13.56 1.71 2.66
CA TRP A 244 13.97 2.66 1.61
C TRP A 244 12.92 2.75 0.50
N LYS A 245 12.47 1.63 -0.04
CA LYS A 245 11.44 1.61 -1.09
C LYS A 245 10.11 2.25 -0.66
N ALA A 246 9.74 2.13 0.61
CA ALA A 246 8.54 2.76 1.15
C ALA A 246 8.62 4.30 1.20
N ILE A 247 9.84 4.86 1.44
CA ILE A 247 10.05 6.32 1.59
C ILE A 247 10.71 6.96 0.36
N GLN A 248 11.17 6.20 -0.60
CA GLN A 248 11.92 6.65 -1.77
C GLN A 248 11.21 7.76 -2.56
N HIS A 249 9.88 7.69 -2.67
CA HIS A 249 9.08 8.69 -3.37
C HIS A 249 9.20 10.08 -2.74
N ILE A 250 9.34 10.19 -1.41
CA ILE A 250 9.53 11.45 -0.70
C ILE A 250 10.87 12.11 -1.10
N PHE A 251 11.92 11.28 -1.21
CA PHE A 251 13.23 11.79 -1.66
C PHE A 251 13.20 12.18 -3.14
N ALA A 252 12.46 11.49 -3.97
CA ALA A 252 12.34 11.77 -5.40
C ALA A 252 11.69 13.11 -5.71
N GLU A 253 10.95 13.71 -4.78
CA GLU A 253 10.42 15.08 -4.92
C GLU A 253 11.52 16.15 -4.96
N SER A 254 12.66 15.93 -4.29
CA SER A 254 13.75 16.89 -4.16
C SER A 254 15.08 16.43 -4.75
N PHE A 255 15.25 15.13 -4.99
CA PHE A 255 16.50 14.52 -5.45
C PHE A 255 16.26 13.57 -6.62
N ARG A 256 17.19 13.57 -7.57
CA ARG A 256 17.21 12.57 -8.63
C ARG A 256 17.99 11.35 -8.16
N ILE A 257 17.32 10.21 -8.06
CA ILE A 257 17.96 8.92 -7.79
C ILE A 257 18.60 8.42 -9.08
N LEU A 258 19.89 8.15 -9.06
CA LEU A 258 20.66 7.76 -10.24
C LEU A 258 20.89 6.26 -10.30
N ASP A 259 21.14 5.63 -9.14
CA ASP A 259 21.48 4.22 -9.03
C ASP A 259 21.04 3.65 -7.69
N GLU A 260 20.73 2.36 -7.66
CA GLU A 260 20.31 1.60 -6.46
C GLU A 260 21.01 0.24 -6.51
N ASP A 261 22.22 0.20 -5.97
CA ASP A 261 23.02 -1.04 -5.84
C ASP A 261 22.75 -1.77 -4.54
#